data_a976523ade26b34724dc4e99f037abb2
#
_entry.id   a976523ade26b34724dc4e99f037abb2
#
_cell.length_a   1.000
_cell.length_b   1.000
_cell.length_c   1.000
_cell.angle_alpha   90.00
_cell.angle_beta   90.00
_cell.angle_gamma   90.00
#
_symmetry.space_group_name_H-M   'P 1'
#
loop_
_entity.id
_entity.type
_entity.pdbx_description
1 polymer ?
#
loop_
_entity_poly.entity_id
_entity_poly.type
_entity_poly.pdbx_seq_one_letter_code
_entity_poly.pdbx_strand_id
1 'polypeptide(L)'
;KRSYIAGDDDQAIMGFQGANPTHFIRLHKKENTTIDTSLVKSRRVPRTVWKLAKQVLDKIPSDKRVSKQWTPKNFEGTVNYVSHFEHIDYSKGSWMLMTRTNKMLEQLKDFFEDKGYYYGSKKGNNLVNKDILQAIDTWRKLNEGQLVSAKLAQKMYGFMSVKGGKLKRTFGKGDSFKSVIEDVINIEDLRNEHGLLAAGSWEQALDKINEKKRNFIVAMEKNGENISPTIEPR
;
A
#
# COMPACT_ATOMS: atom_id res chain seq x y z
N LYS A 1 7.65 23.90 -38.32
CA LYS A 1 7.09 22.98 -37.30
C LYS A 1 6.99 23.77 -35.97
N ARG A 2 5.86 23.66 -35.26
CA ARG A 2 5.67 24.21 -33.91
C ARG A 2 5.89 23.09 -32.92
N SER A 3 6.64 23.35 -31.82
CA SER A 3 6.85 22.42 -30.72
C SER A 3 6.26 23.03 -29.45
N TYR A 4 5.53 22.20 -28.69
CA TYR A 4 4.99 22.56 -27.37
C TYR A 4 5.73 21.74 -26.33
N ILE A 5 6.26 22.42 -25.33
CA ILE A 5 7.06 21.79 -24.27
C ILE A 5 6.46 22.23 -22.93
N ALA A 6 6.12 21.25 -22.08
CA ALA A 6 5.67 21.47 -20.71
C ALA A 6 6.66 20.83 -19.75
N GLY A 7 6.99 21.52 -18.68
CA GLY A 7 7.92 21.01 -17.67
C GLY A 7 8.00 21.93 -16.45
N ASP A 8 8.71 21.45 -15.44
CA ASP A 8 8.99 22.17 -14.22
C ASP A 8 10.42 21.85 -13.76
N ASP A 9 11.32 22.82 -13.88
CA ASP A 9 12.72 22.71 -13.50
C ASP A 9 12.92 22.48 -11.99
N ASP A 10 12.02 23.00 -11.15
CA ASP A 10 12.07 22.81 -9.71
C ASP A 10 11.75 21.34 -9.29
N GLN A 11 11.19 20.53 -10.22
CA GLN A 11 10.94 19.10 -10.01
C GLN A 11 12.05 18.20 -10.56
N ALA A 12 13.19 18.73 -10.94
CA ALA A 12 14.33 17.95 -11.42
C ALA A 12 15.10 17.26 -10.27
N ILE A 13 14.41 16.35 -9.55
CA ILE A 13 14.94 15.66 -8.36
C ILE A 13 15.73 14.39 -8.68
N MET A 14 15.79 13.97 -9.94
CA MET A 14 16.44 12.73 -10.39
C MET A 14 17.84 12.97 -10.96
N GLY A 15 18.56 13.97 -10.44
CA GLY A 15 19.92 14.30 -10.89
C GLY A 15 20.90 13.13 -10.82
N PHE A 16 20.73 12.22 -9.83
CA PHE A 16 21.52 10.98 -9.72
C PHE A 16 21.27 9.98 -10.85
N GLN A 17 20.19 10.13 -11.63
CA GLN A 17 19.88 9.37 -12.84
C GLN A 17 20.17 10.16 -14.12
N GLY A 18 20.91 11.26 -14.04
CA GLY A 18 21.27 12.09 -15.19
C GLY A 18 20.21 13.15 -15.57
N ALA A 19 19.15 13.36 -14.78
CA ALA A 19 18.19 14.42 -15.05
C ALA A 19 18.88 15.79 -14.91
N ASN A 20 18.78 16.61 -15.96
CA ASN A 20 19.39 17.93 -16.03
C ASN A 20 18.40 18.99 -16.54
N PRO A 21 17.99 19.97 -15.73
CA PRO A 21 17.04 20.99 -16.12
C PRO A 21 17.63 22.06 -17.04
N THR A 22 18.95 22.07 -17.26
CA THR A 22 19.65 23.14 -18.01
C THR A 22 19.06 23.38 -19.40
N HIS A 23 18.69 22.30 -20.11
CA HIS A 23 18.10 22.44 -21.44
C HIS A 23 16.72 23.12 -21.39
N PHE A 24 15.91 22.78 -20.41
CA PHE A 24 14.60 23.41 -20.18
C PHE A 24 14.75 24.89 -19.84
N ILE A 25 15.69 25.24 -18.95
CA ILE A 25 15.99 26.61 -18.56
C ILE A 25 16.49 27.44 -19.75
N ARG A 26 17.37 26.86 -20.60
CA ARG A 26 17.87 27.52 -21.83
C ARG A 26 16.74 27.77 -22.83
N LEU A 27 15.83 26.82 -23.02
CA LEU A 27 14.65 26.97 -23.89
C LEU A 27 13.76 28.12 -23.40
N HIS A 28 13.51 28.19 -22.11
CA HIS A 28 12.72 29.27 -21.51
C HIS A 28 13.33 30.65 -21.75
N LYS A 29 14.67 30.77 -21.79
CA LYS A 29 15.40 32.03 -22.02
C LYS A 29 15.61 32.36 -23.50
N LYS A 30 15.18 31.53 -24.43
CA LYS A 30 15.39 31.72 -25.87
C LYS A 30 14.45 32.79 -26.43
N GLU A 31 14.94 33.76 -27.19
CA GLU A 31 14.20 34.92 -27.70
C GLU A 31 12.90 34.62 -28.45
N ASN A 32 12.81 33.52 -29.15
CA ASN A 32 11.61 33.15 -29.94
C ASN A 32 10.69 32.14 -29.23
N THR A 33 10.77 32.05 -27.90
CA THR A 33 9.94 31.16 -27.10
C THR A 33 8.73 31.93 -26.55
N THR A 34 7.53 31.52 -26.93
CA THR A 34 6.30 32.01 -26.29
C THR A 34 6.09 31.23 -25.00
N ILE A 35 6.01 31.94 -23.87
CA ILE A 35 5.80 31.35 -22.56
C ILE A 35 4.33 31.48 -22.19
N ASP A 36 3.70 30.32 -21.96
CA ASP A 36 2.35 30.28 -21.42
C ASP A 36 2.41 30.17 -19.89
N THR A 37 1.91 31.21 -19.21
CA THR A 37 1.85 31.30 -17.75
C THR A 37 0.44 30.99 -17.22
N SER A 38 -0.42 30.37 -18.00
CA SER A 38 -1.81 30.07 -17.61
C SER A 38 -1.92 29.14 -16.40
N LEU A 39 -0.90 28.32 -16.13
CA LEU A 39 -0.86 27.37 -15.02
C LEU A 39 -0.31 27.95 -13.71
N VAL A 40 -0.61 29.19 -13.42
CA VAL A 40 -0.11 29.90 -12.23
C VAL A 40 -0.87 29.59 -10.93
N LYS A 41 -2.03 28.96 -11.01
CA LYS A 41 -2.86 28.64 -9.84
C LYS A 41 -2.79 27.16 -9.48
N SER A 42 -2.26 26.84 -8.30
CA SER A 42 -2.32 25.50 -7.75
C SER A 42 -3.73 25.17 -7.24
N ARG A 43 -4.26 24.04 -7.67
CA ARG A 43 -5.52 23.49 -7.17
C ARG A 43 -5.33 22.51 -6.02
N ARG A 44 -4.09 22.18 -5.70
CA ARG A 44 -3.71 21.11 -4.77
C ARG A 44 -3.03 21.63 -3.51
N VAL A 45 -2.07 22.55 -3.63
CA VAL A 45 -1.18 22.95 -2.55
C VAL A 45 -1.81 24.01 -1.65
N PRO A 46 -2.02 23.76 -0.33
CA PRO A 46 -2.48 24.74 0.64
C PRO A 46 -1.47 25.88 0.86
N ARG A 47 -1.94 27.00 1.41
CA ARG A 47 -1.12 28.21 1.64
C ARG A 47 0.08 27.94 2.56
N THR A 48 -0.11 27.25 3.67
CA THR A 48 0.96 26.96 4.64
C THR A 48 2.05 26.09 4.02
N VAL A 49 1.64 25.05 3.26
CA VAL A 49 2.57 24.18 2.53
C VAL A 49 3.29 24.93 1.43
N TRP A 50 2.60 25.84 0.72
CA TRP A 50 3.20 26.70 -0.30
C TRP A 50 4.28 27.63 0.28
N LYS A 51 4.00 28.26 1.45
CA LYS A 51 4.99 29.12 2.14
C LYS A 51 6.28 28.33 2.45
N LEU A 52 6.15 27.11 2.98
CA LEU A 52 7.29 26.25 3.26
C LEU A 52 8.03 25.85 1.97
N ALA A 53 7.32 25.43 0.94
CA ALA A 53 7.91 25.08 -0.34
C ALA A 53 8.67 26.25 -0.95
N LYS A 54 8.11 27.47 -0.89
CA LYS A 54 8.77 28.70 -1.36
C LYS A 54 10.08 28.96 -0.61
N GLN A 55 10.12 28.82 0.71
CA GLN A 55 11.36 28.97 1.49
C GLN A 55 12.46 27.99 1.06
N VAL A 56 12.08 26.79 0.65
CA VAL A 56 13.04 25.79 0.13
C VAL A 56 13.51 26.18 -1.27
N LEU A 57 12.60 26.58 -2.15
CA LEU A 57 12.89 26.99 -3.52
C LEU A 57 13.77 28.25 -3.57
N ASP A 58 13.57 29.20 -2.68
CA ASP A 58 14.33 30.44 -2.61
C ASP A 58 15.83 30.23 -2.24
N LYS A 59 16.17 29.00 -1.77
CA LYS A 59 17.58 28.61 -1.58
C LYS A 59 18.29 28.17 -2.87
N ILE A 60 17.55 27.92 -3.94
CA ILE A 60 18.12 27.55 -5.24
C ILE A 60 18.60 28.85 -5.92
N PRO A 61 19.86 28.93 -6.35
CA PRO A 61 20.38 30.11 -7.05
C PRO A 61 19.54 30.47 -8.27
N SER A 62 19.30 31.77 -8.49
CA SER A 62 18.42 32.28 -9.55
C SER A 62 18.89 31.95 -10.98
N ASP A 63 20.19 31.73 -11.16
CA ASP A 63 20.78 31.27 -12.42
C ASP A 63 20.48 29.80 -12.74
N LYS A 64 20.14 29.01 -11.73
CA LYS A 64 19.87 27.56 -11.81
C LYS A 64 18.38 27.20 -11.84
N ARG A 65 17.51 28.20 -11.94
CA ARG A 65 16.06 27.97 -12.04
C ARG A 65 15.36 29.02 -12.90
N VAL A 66 14.16 28.71 -13.35
CA VAL A 66 13.26 29.67 -13.97
C VAL A 66 12.48 30.39 -12.87
N SER A 67 12.42 31.71 -12.94
CA SER A 67 11.57 32.49 -12.04
C SER A 67 10.09 32.21 -12.35
N LYS A 68 9.38 31.66 -11.38
CA LYS A 68 7.95 31.29 -11.49
C LYS A 68 7.15 31.95 -10.38
N GLN A 69 6.03 32.54 -10.74
CA GLN A 69 5.05 33.00 -9.77
C GLN A 69 3.80 32.14 -9.89
N TRP A 70 3.40 31.53 -8.78
CA TRP A 70 2.18 30.76 -8.71
C TRP A 70 1.50 30.95 -7.36
N THR A 71 0.18 30.81 -7.33
CA THR A 71 -0.63 31.00 -6.14
C THR A 71 -1.11 29.66 -5.60
N PRO A 72 -1.16 29.50 -4.28
CA PRO A 72 -1.68 28.29 -3.65
C PRO A 72 -3.20 28.18 -3.81
N LYS A 73 -3.74 27.00 -3.48
CA LYS A 73 -5.17 26.81 -3.29
C LYS A 73 -5.68 27.73 -2.17
N ASN A 74 -6.90 28.23 -2.30
CA ASN A 74 -7.55 29.03 -1.25
C ASN A 74 -7.99 28.16 -0.07
N PHE A 75 -7.01 27.61 0.63
CA PHE A 75 -7.14 26.77 1.81
C PHE A 75 -5.87 26.87 2.65
N GLU A 76 -5.99 26.99 3.97
CA GLU A 76 -4.81 27.26 4.80
C GLU A 76 -3.88 26.04 4.91
N GLY A 77 -4.39 24.91 5.33
CA GLY A 77 -3.60 23.71 5.63
C GLY A 77 -2.77 23.84 6.91
N THR A 78 -2.09 22.76 7.27
CA THR A 78 -1.24 22.71 8.47
C THR A 78 0.10 22.06 8.14
N VAL A 79 1.17 22.56 8.77
CA VAL A 79 2.51 21.96 8.77
C VAL A 79 2.95 21.80 10.20
N ASN A 80 3.23 20.58 10.61
CA ASN A 80 3.72 20.23 11.93
C ASN A 80 5.11 19.61 11.82
N TYR A 81 5.97 19.90 12.79
CA TYR A 81 7.28 19.28 12.93
C TYR A 81 7.25 18.30 14.10
N VAL A 82 7.69 17.10 13.88
CA VAL A 82 7.81 16.07 14.91
C VAL A 82 9.23 15.54 14.95
N SER A 83 9.74 15.23 16.12
CA SER A 83 11.09 14.70 16.29
C SER A 83 11.22 13.25 15.78
N HIS A 84 10.16 12.46 15.96
CA HIS A 84 10.08 11.06 15.52
C HIS A 84 8.72 10.76 14.89
N PHE A 85 8.72 9.95 13.84
CA PHE A 85 7.49 9.54 13.16
C PHE A 85 6.55 8.73 14.07
N GLU A 86 7.07 8.10 15.13
CA GLU A 86 6.30 7.36 16.13
C GLU A 86 5.37 8.24 16.98
N HIS A 87 5.64 9.55 17.01
CA HIS A 87 4.80 10.51 17.75
C HIS A 87 3.57 10.98 16.95
N ILE A 88 3.39 10.49 15.73
CA ILE A 88 2.25 10.83 14.89
C ILE A 88 1.11 9.86 15.18
N ASP A 89 -0.09 10.38 15.37
CA ASP A 89 -1.32 9.57 15.46
C ASP A 89 -1.80 9.19 14.05
N TYR A 90 -1.50 7.97 13.65
CA TYR A 90 -1.91 7.40 12.35
C TYR A 90 -3.32 6.79 12.37
N SER A 91 -4.01 6.79 13.51
CA SER A 91 -5.34 6.18 13.63
C SER A 91 -6.41 6.95 12.85
N LYS A 92 -6.15 8.20 12.49
CA LYS A 92 -7.09 9.09 11.83
C LYS A 92 -6.57 9.58 10.47
N GLY A 93 -7.49 9.65 9.51
CA GLY A 93 -7.20 10.21 8.20
C GLY A 93 -6.53 9.23 7.23
N SER A 94 -6.10 9.76 6.09
CA SER A 94 -5.34 9.04 5.06
C SER A 94 -3.95 9.63 4.96
N TRP A 95 -2.92 8.79 5.02
CA TRP A 95 -1.53 9.18 5.12
C TRP A 95 -0.74 8.78 3.88
N MET A 96 0.11 9.67 3.42
CA MET A 96 1.17 9.36 2.46
C MET A 96 2.51 9.59 3.13
N LEU A 97 3.29 8.52 3.26
CA LEU A 97 4.60 8.56 3.89
C LEU A 97 5.70 8.52 2.82
N MET A 98 6.63 9.44 2.91
CA MET A 98 7.76 9.52 2.00
C MET A 98 9.06 9.60 2.79
N THR A 99 10.06 8.87 2.34
CA THR A 99 11.40 8.86 2.95
C THR A 99 12.47 9.17 1.91
N ARG A 100 13.60 9.67 2.37
CA ARG A 100 14.75 9.96 1.50
C ARG A 100 15.47 8.71 1.02
N THR A 101 15.47 7.65 1.84
CA THR A 101 16.22 6.41 1.55
C THR A 101 15.37 5.17 1.80
N ASN A 102 15.70 4.08 1.11
CA ASN A 102 15.03 2.78 1.35
C ASN A 102 15.24 2.28 2.78
N LYS A 103 16.39 2.55 3.40
CA LYS A 103 16.64 2.17 4.79
C LYS A 103 15.64 2.82 5.76
N MET A 104 15.36 4.11 5.58
CA MET A 104 14.34 4.80 6.38
C MET A 104 12.92 4.26 6.10
N LEU A 105 12.67 3.83 4.86
CA LEU A 105 11.38 3.21 4.50
C LEU A 105 11.18 1.87 5.20
N GLU A 106 12.22 1.04 5.32
CA GLU A 106 12.12 -0.22 6.06
C GLU A 106 11.85 0.01 7.55
N GLN A 107 12.49 1.00 8.17
CA GLN A 107 12.19 1.37 9.57
C GLN A 107 10.71 1.77 9.77
N LEU A 108 10.15 2.54 8.82
CA LEU A 108 8.73 2.87 8.84
C LEU A 108 7.85 1.63 8.69
N LYS A 109 8.18 0.72 7.78
CA LYS A 109 7.43 -0.52 7.59
C LYS A 109 7.43 -1.38 8.86
N ASP A 110 8.61 -1.59 9.45
CA ASP A 110 8.73 -2.36 10.70
C ASP A 110 7.85 -1.76 11.80
N PHE A 111 7.87 -0.43 11.97
CA PHE A 111 7.00 0.26 12.92
C PHE A 111 5.50 0.04 12.63
N PHE A 112 5.08 0.15 11.36
CA PHE A 112 3.68 -0.06 10.98
C PHE A 112 3.26 -1.52 11.17
N GLU A 113 4.15 -2.47 10.89
CA GLU A 113 3.93 -3.89 11.12
C GLU A 113 3.79 -4.21 12.61
N ASP A 114 4.67 -3.66 13.45
CA ASP A 114 4.61 -3.84 14.91
C ASP A 114 3.34 -3.22 15.54
N LYS A 115 2.91 -2.08 15.00
CA LYS A 115 1.69 -1.40 15.48
C LYS A 115 0.40 -1.94 14.84
N GLY A 116 0.49 -2.81 13.85
CA GLY A 116 -0.69 -3.37 13.18
C GLY A 116 -1.42 -2.36 12.28
N TYR A 117 -0.73 -1.36 11.73
CA TYR A 117 -1.32 -0.47 10.73
C TYR A 117 -1.21 -1.07 9.34
N TYR A 118 -2.34 -1.26 8.66
CA TYR A 118 -2.33 -1.75 7.29
C TYR A 118 -1.90 -0.64 6.33
N TYR A 119 -0.86 -0.89 5.53
CA TYR A 119 -0.31 0.08 4.61
C TYR A 119 -0.19 -0.47 3.19
N GLY A 120 -0.26 0.41 2.20
CA GLY A 120 0.03 0.13 0.80
C GLY A 120 1.43 0.61 0.42
N SER A 121 2.12 -0.11 -0.46
CA SER A 121 3.34 0.38 -1.07
C SER A 121 3.20 0.50 -2.58
N LYS A 122 3.87 1.48 -3.19
CA LYS A 122 3.86 1.69 -4.65
C LYS A 122 4.33 0.44 -5.43
N LYS A 123 5.15 -0.41 -4.81
CA LYS A 123 5.65 -1.66 -5.41
C LYS A 123 4.75 -2.87 -5.12
N GLY A 124 3.62 -2.69 -4.43
CA GLY A 124 2.70 -3.78 -4.08
C GLY A 124 3.25 -4.77 -3.03
N ASN A 125 4.38 -4.49 -2.41
CA ASN A 125 5.04 -5.37 -1.45
C ASN A 125 4.48 -5.16 -0.03
N ASN A 126 3.21 -5.47 0.17
CA ASN A 126 2.63 -5.52 1.51
C ASN A 126 3.02 -6.84 2.17
N LEU A 127 3.24 -6.82 3.49
CA LEU A 127 3.57 -8.04 4.25
C LEU A 127 2.45 -9.08 4.12
N VAL A 128 1.21 -8.63 4.11
CA VAL A 128 0.01 -9.45 3.95
C VAL A 128 -0.70 -9.08 2.65
N ASN A 129 -0.94 -10.07 1.80
CA ASN A 129 -1.69 -9.90 0.56
C ASN A 129 -3.17 -10.25 0.74
N LYS A 130 -3.99 -9.88 -0.26
CA LYS A 130 -5.44 -10.15 -0.24
C LYS A 130 -5.78 -11.64 -0.17
N ASP A 131 -4.94 -12.53 -0.72
CA ASP A 131 -5.20 -13.98 -0.68
C ASP A 131 -5.11 -14.55 0.74
N ILE A 132 -4.19 -14.04 1.57
CA ILE A 132 -4.08 -14.42 2.98
C ILE A 132 -5.33 -13.96 3.73
N LEU A 133 -5.73 -12.70 3.56
CA LEU A 133 -6.93 -12.16 4.21
C LEU A 133 -8.19 -12.91 3.78
N GLN A 134 -8.29 -13.26 2.50
CA GLN A 134 -9.39 -14.06 1.98
C GLN A 134 -9.43 -15.48 2.56
N ALA A 135 -8.26 -16.11 2.73
CA ALA A 135 -8.19 -17.43 3.35
C ALA A 135 -8.64 -17.40 4.82
N ILE A 136 -8.25 -16.35 5.57
CA ILE A 136 -8.69 -16.16 6.96
C ILE A 136 -10.19 -15.91 7.04
N ASP A 137 -10.73 -15.02 6.21
CA ASP A 137 -12.17 -14.75 6.14
C ASP A 137 -12.97 -16.00 5.79
N THR A 138 -12.48 -16.79 4.81
CA THR A 138 -13.09 -18.06 4.42
C THR A 138 -13.10 -19.05 5.58
N TRP A 139 -12.00 -19.18 6.33
CA TRP A 139 -11.92 -20.05 7.50
C TRP A 139 -12.90 -19.65 8.60
N ARG A 140 -13.04 -18.34 8.87
CA ARG A 140 -13.98 -17.82 9.86
C ARG A 140 -15.42 -18.13 9.48
N LYS A 141 -15.81 -17.82 8.25
CA LYS A 141 -17.16 -18.11 7.73
C LYS A 141 -17.53 -19.58 7.84
N LEU A 142 -16.60 -20.47 7.48
CA LEU A 142 -16.80 -21.91 7.61
C LEU A 142 -17.02 -22.34 9.08
N ASN A 143 -16.24 -21.80 10.02
CA ASN A 143 -16.41 -22.11 11.45
C ASN A 143 -17.67 -21.50 12.06
N GLU A 144 -18.22 -20.45 11.46
CA GLU A 144 -19.52 -19.87 11.78
C GLU A 144 -20.70 -20.62 11.14
N GLY A 145 -20.43 -21.73 10.43
CA GLY A 145 -21.44 -22.53 9.74
C GLY A 145 -21.95 -21.93 8.44
N GLN A 146 -21.27 -20.92 7.90
CA GLN A 146 -21.64 -20.30 6.62
C GLN A 146 -21.14 -21.13 5.44
N LEU A 147 -21.88 -21.06 4.34
CA LEU A 147 -21.47 -21.62 3.05
C LEU A 147 -20.44 -20.68 2.38
N VAL A 148 -19.43 -21.26 1.75
CA VAL A 148 -18.43 -20.54 0.96
C VAL A 148 -18.31 -21.15 -0.43
N SER A 149 -17.83 -20.40 -1.42
CA SER A 149 -17.60 -20.99 -2.74
C SER A 149 -16.47 -22.00 -2.69
N ALA A 150 -16.61 -23.11 -3.44
CA ALA A 150 -15.57 -24.15 -3.54
C ALA A 150 -14.21 -23.57 -3.97
N LYS A 151 -14.21 -22.54 -4.82
CA LYS A 151 -12.99 -21.82 -5.24
C LYS A 151 -12.29 -21.13 -4.08
N LEU A 152 -13.03 -20.54 -3.13
CA LEU A 152 -12.46 -19.92 -1.93
C LEU A 152 -11.88 -20.97 -0.99
N ALA A 153 -12.61 -22.09 -0.78
CA ALA A 153 -12.12 -23.21 0.00
C ALA A 153 -10.84 -23.81 -0.59
N GLN A 154 -10.75 -23.95 -1.91
CA GLN A 154 -9.54 -24.40 -2.60
C GLN A 154 -8.36 -23.46 -2.37
N LYS A 155 -8.57 -22.15 -2.50
CA LYS A 155 -7.52 -21.17 -2.20
C LYS A 155 -7.04 -21.23 -0.75
N MET A 156 -7.97 -21.37 0.20
CA MET A 156 -7.68 -21.53 1.63
C MET A 156 -6.78 -22.74 1.89
N TYR A 157 -7.01 -23.88 1.23
CA TYR A 157 -6.17 -25.08 1.34
C TYR A 157 -4.71 -24.82 0.94
N GLY A 158 -4.45 -23.84 0.08
CA GLY A 158 -3.09 -23.39 -0.25
C GLY A 158 -2.26 -22.96 0.97
N PHE A 159 -2.94 -22.50 2.03
CA PHE A 159 -2.33 -22.04 3.27
C PHE A 159 -2.29 -23.10 4.39
N MET A 160 -2.74 -24.34 4.11
CA MET A 160 -2.74 -25.47 5.04
C MET A 160 -1.67 -26.49 4.65
N SER A 161 -1.02 -27.12 5.64
CA SER A 161 -0.03 -28.15 5.37
C SER A 161 -0.56 -29.57 5.60
N VAL A 162 -0.10 -30.51 4.76
CA VAL A 162 -0.32 -31.94 4.95
C VAL A 162 0.58 -32.47 6.07
N LYS A 163 1.86 -32.07 6.08
CA LYS A 163 2.83 -32.48 7.10
C LYS A 163 2.45 -32.00 8.50
N GLY A 164 1.83 -30.83 8.62
CA GLY A 164 1.31 -30.28 9.87
C GLY A 164 -0.03 -30.87 10.30
N GLY A 165 -0.57 -31.88 9.59
CA GLY A 165 -1.82 -32.54 9.96
C GLY A 165 -3.07 -31.71 9.75
N LYS A 166 -3.04 -30.72 8.83
CA LYS A 166 -4.19 -29.86 8.53
C LYS A 166 -5.06 -30.42 7.42
N LEU A 167 -4.47 -31.24 6.54
CA LEU A 167 -5.14 -31.87 5.42
C LEU A 167 -4.70 -33.33 5.33
N LYS A 168 -5.60 -34.23 4.89
CA LYS A 168 -5.25 -35.60 4.50
C LYS A 168 -4.29 -35.59 3.32
N ARG A 169 -3.34 -36.54 3.27
CA ARG A 169 -2.25 -36.55 2.27
C ARG A 169 -2.74 -36.53 0.82
N THR A 170 -3.87 -37.13 0.54
CA THR A 170 -4.49 -37.23 -0.79
C THR A 170 -5.02 -35.88 -1.31
N PHE A 171 -5.26 -34.92 -0.42
CA PHE A 171 -5.94 -33.65 -0.72
C PHE A 171 -5.03 -32.41 -0.66
N GLY A 172 -3.75 -32.62 -0.36
CA GLY A 172 -2.81 -31.51 -0.09
C GLY A 172 -2.51 -30.55 -1.24
N LYS A 173 -2.97 -30.85 -2.46
CA LYS A 173 -2.79 -29.99 -3.64
C LYS A 173 -4.08 -29.32 -4.12
N GLY A 174 -5.18 -29.46 -3.38
CA GLY A 174 -6.49 -28.92 -3.79
C GLY A 174 -7.11 -29.64 -5.00
N ASP A 175 -6.59 -30.80 -5.39
CA ASP A 175 -7.07 -31.55 -6.54
C ASP A 175 -8.49 -32.13 -6.32
N SER A 176 -8.90 -32.27 -5.06
CA SER A 176 -10.25 -32.74 -4.66
C SER A 176 -11.37 -31.78 -5.11
N PHE A 177 -11.05 -30.53 -5.39
CA PHE A 177 -12.04 -29.54 -5.83
C PHE A 177 -12.29 -29.53 -7.34
N LYS A 178 -11.52 -30.31 -8.12
CA LYS A 178 -11.71 -30.39 -9.59
C LYS A 178 -13.02 -31.09 -9.99
N SER A 179 -13.57 -31.90 -9.10
CA SER A 179 -14.81 -32.65 -9.28
C SER A 179 -16.00 -32.08 -8.50
N VAL A 180 -15.84 -30.95 -7.82
CA VAL A 180 -16.93 -30.33 -7.07
C VAL A 180 -17.92 -29.70 -8.07
N ILE A 181 -19.10 -30.31 -8.14
CA ILE A 181 -20.21 -29.87 -8.99
C ILE A 181 -20.96 -28.70 -8.35
N GLU A 182 -20.89 -28.58 -7.02
CA GLU A 182 -21.55 -27.52 -6.27
C GLU A 182 -20.68 -26.28 -6.16
N ASP A 183 -21.27 -25.12 -6.45
CA ASP A 183 -20.56 -23.83 -6.36
C ASP A 183 -20.25 -23.42 -4.92
N VAL A 184 -20.94 -24.01 -3.93
CA VAL A 184 -20.82 -23.70 -2.50
C VAL A 184 -20.60 -24.94 -1.66
N ILE A 185 -19.86 -24.80 -0.55
CA ILE A 185 -19.46 -25.89 0.32
C ILE A 185 -19.45 -25.42 1.78
N ASN A 186 -19.75 -26.33 2.72
CA ASN A 186 -19.67 -26.09 4.16
C ASN A 186 -18.47 -26.81 4.80
N ILE A 187 -18.27 -26.61 6.11
CA ILE A 187 -17.14 -27.21 6.82
C ILE A 187 -17.27 -28.75 6.98
N GLU A 188 -18.47 -29.26 7.05
CA GLU A 188 -18.74 -30.70 7.20
C GLU A 188 -18.38 -31.47 5.92
N ASP A 189 -18.76 -30.91 4.76
CA ASP A 189 -18.38 -31.46 3.45
C ASP A 189 -16.86 -31.47 3.28
N LEU A 190 -16.19 -30.35 3.69
CA LEU A 190 -14.74 -30.29 3.66
C LEU A 190 -14.07 -31.35 4.51
N ARG A 191 -14.64 -31.72 5.68
CA ARG A 191 -14.14 -32.78 6.57
C ARG A 191 -14.39 -34.17 6.02
N ASN A 192 -15.59 -34.42 5.55
CA ASN A 192 -16.03 -35.75 5.13
C ASN A 192 -15.47 -36.10 3.75
N GLU A 193 -15.52 -35.20 2.79
CA GLU A 193 -15.27 -35.50 1.38
C GLU A 193 -13.95 -34.91 0.89
N HIS A 194 -13.48 -33.77 1.47
CA HIS A 194 -12.31 -33.05 0.99
C HIS A 194 -11.12 -33.09 1.95
N GLY A 195 -11.14 -33.98 2.93
CA GLY A 195 -9.97 -34.30 3.77
C GLY A 195 -9.47 -33.18 4.66
N LEU A 196 -10.33 -32.23 5.08
CA LEU A 196 -10.03 -31.24 6.06
C LEU A 196 -9.84 -31.85 7.44
N LEU A 197 -8.67 -31.66 8.06
CA LEU A 197 -8.36 -32.12 9.42
C LEU A 197 -8.16 -30.93 10.36
N ALA A 198 -7.95 -29.73 9.82
CA ALA A 198 -7.73 -28.53 10.60
C ALA A 198 -8.93 -28.22 11.50
N ALA A 199 -8.62 -27.73 12.72
CA ALA A 199 -9.59 -27.28 13.71
C ALA A 199 -9.01 -26.08 14.46
N GLY A 200 -9.86 -25.39 15.24
CA GLY A 200 -9.45 -24.27 16.07
C GLY A 200 -9.37 -22.94 15.33
N SER A 201 -8.53 -22.02 15.83
CA SER A 201 -8.40 -20.70 15.28
C SER A 201 -7.72 -20.70 13.89
N TRP A 202 -7.84 -19.58 13.16
CA TRP A 202 -7.20 -19.45 11.84
C TRP A 202 -5.67 -19.55 11.92
N GLU A 203 -5.07 -19.09 13.03
CA GLU A 203 -3.62 -19.15 13.26
C GLU A 203 -3.12 -20.60 13.35
N GLN A 204 -3.98 -21.49 13.87
CA GLN A 204 -3.70 -22.93 13.99
C GLN A 204 -3.97 -23.67 12.69
N ALA A 205 -5.02 -23.30 11.97
CA ALA A 205 -5.46 -23.98 10.77
C ALA A 205 -4.62 -23.62 9.54
N LEU A 206 -4.28 -22.33 9.35
CA LEU A 206 -3.56 -21.81 8.19
C LEU A 206 -2.06 -21.76 8.47
N ASP A 207 -1.47 -22.88 8.78
CA ASP A 207 -0.11 -23.04 9.32
C ASP A 207 1.02 -22.69 8.33
N LYS A 208 0.74 -22.55 7.03
CA LYS A 208 1.71 -22.05 6.04
C LYS A 208 1.85 -20.52 6.03
N ILE A 209 0.97 -19.79 6.73
CA ILE A 209 1.19 -18.36 6.96
C ILE A 209 2.35 -18.23 7.94
N ASN A 210 3.45 -17.59 7.55
CA ASN A 210 4.63 -17.47 8.41
C ASN A 210 4.34 -16.62 9.66
N GLU A 211 5.15 -16.80 10.69
CA GLU A 211 4.96 -16.18 12.00
C GLU A 211 4.91 -14.64 11.93
N LYS A 212 5.83 -14.01 11.18
CA LYS A 212 5.85 -12.55 11.02
C LYS A 212 4.51 -12.02 10.47
N LYS A 213 3.93 -12.70 9.47
CA LYS A 213 2.63 -12.33 8.90
C LYS A 213 1.47 -12.55 9.88
N ARG A 214 1.50 -13.67 10.61
CA ARG A 214 0.49 -13.94 11.65
C ARG A 214 0.51 -12.86 12.73
N ASN A 215 1.69 -12.54 13.25
CA ASN A 215 1.85 -11.52 14.29
C ASN A 215 1.34 -10.16 13.82
N PHE A 216 1.62 -9.78 12.57
CA PHE A 216 1.11 -8.53 12.00
C PHE A 216 -0.43 -8.55 11.89
N ILE A 217 -1.04 -9.64 11.43
CA ILE A 217 -2.51 -9.74 11.32
C ILE A 217 -3.16 -9.65 12.71
N VAL A 218 -2.59 -10.34 13.70
CA VAL A 218 -3.07 -10.24 15.10
C VAL A 218 -2.92 -8.82 15.65
N ALA A 219 -1.83 -8.12 15.30
CA ALA A 219 -1.65 -6.72 15.68
C ALA A 219 -2.68 -5.81 15.00
N MET A 220 -2.99 -6.05 13.72
CA MET A 220 -4.06 -5.34 12.99
C MET A 220 -5.41 -5.50 13.69
N GLU A 221 -5.77 -6.72 14.11
CA GLU A 221 -7.01 -6.99 14.84
C GLU A 221 -7.08 -6.26 16.18
N LYS A 222 -6.00 -6.29 16.94
CA LYS A 222 -5.90 -5.54 18.22
C LYS A 222 -6.02 -4.03 18.03
N ASN A 223 -5.58 -3.52 16.90
CA ASN A 223 -5.67 -2.11 16.52
C ASN A 223 -7.06 -1.73 15.96
N GLY A 224 -7.99 -2.68 15.91
CA GLY A 224 -9.35 -2.46 15.40
C GLY A 224 -9.47 -2.41 13.87
N GLU A 225 -8.43 -2.87 13.14
CA GLU A 225 -8.53 -3.00 11.69
C GLU A 225 -9.48 -4.15 11.32
N ASN A 226 -10.35 -3.88 10.36
CA ASN A 226 -11.22 -4.92 9.82
C ASN A 226 -10.41 -5.86 8.91
N ILE A 227 -10.18 -7.09 9.35
CA ILE A 227 -9.47 -8.12 8.58
C ILE A 227 -10.39 -8.68 7.50
N SER A 228 -10.42 -8.02 6.38
CA SER A 228 -11.25 -8.36 5.23
C SER A 228 -10.44 -8.27 3.94
N PRO A 229 -10.77 -9.07 2.90
CA PRO A 229 -10.13 -8.93 1.59
C PRO A 229 -10.34 -7.56 0.92
N THR A 230 -11.30 -6.79 1.42
CA THR A 230 -11.65 -5.43 0.93
C THR A 230 -10.97 -4.31 1.72
N ILE A 231 -10.13 -4.65 2.72
CA ILE A 231 -9.40 -3.63 3.50
C ILE A 231 -8.55 -2.74 2.59
N GLU A 232 -8.65 -1.44 2.81
CA GLU A 232 -7.83 -0.45 2.12
C GLU A 232 -6.72 0.07 3.04
N PRO A 233 -5.53 0.37 2.50
CA PRO A 233 -4.44 1.01 3.25
C PRO A 233 -4.87 2.39 3.76
N ARG A 234 -4.48 2.71 4.97
CA ARG A 234 -4.70 4.03 5.58
C ARG A 234 -3.82 5.12 4.99
#